data_a9c9b13afaaddd0c17c025dd917f909b
#
_entry.id   a9c9b13afaaddd0c17c025dd917f909b
#
_cell.length_a   1.000
_cell.length_b   1.000
_cell.length_c   1.000
_cell.angle_alpha   90.00
_cell.angle_beta   90.00
_cell.angle_gamma   90.00
#
_symmetry.space_group_name_H-M   'P 1'
#
loop_
_entity.id
_entity.type
_entity.pdbx_description
1 polymer ?
#
loop_
_entity_poly.entity_id
_entity_poly.type
_entity_poly.pdbx_seq_one_letter_code
_entity_poly.pdbx_strand_id
1 'polypeptide(L)'
;LAAGMGSKRDIVSIAKKHLGEENGKIKNGFYRSEISSHKIKEHAFGLTLKRANDEGGKASATASMFKLYGTEHNKKRHELMVAASGINGVAWDGDEFEDNDKNLTRAWLRTKGNSIEGGTSEVQLNVISKRVLGLPSQ
;
A
#
# COMPACT_ATOMS: atom_id res chain seq x y z
N LEU A 1 4.33 -7.04 -16.30
CA LEU A 1 4.31 -8.01 -15.18
C LEU A 1 3.10 -7.75 -14.30
N ALA A 2 1.95 -8.28 -14.73
CA ALA A 2 0.72 -8.29 -13.96
C ALA A 2 0.83 -9.38 -12.88
N ALA A 3 1.44 -9.08 -11.76
CA ALA A 3 1.36 -9.92 -10.59
C ALA A 3 -0.02 -9.72 -9.95
N GLY A 4 -0.93 -10.68 -10.18
CA GLY A 4 -2.07 -10.97 -9.32
C GLY A 4 -3.00 -9.80 -9.01
N MET A 5 -3.90 -9.45 -9.93
CA MET A 5 -5.16 -8.78 -9.59
C MET A 5 -6.08 -9.76 -8.85
N GLY A 6 -5.65 -10.26 -7.68
CA GLY A 6 -6.60 -10.75 -6.70
C GLY A 6 -7.47 -9.56 -6.28
N SER A 7 -8.76 -9.78 -6.13
CA SER A 7 -9.73 -8.78 -5.70
C SER A 7 -9.09 -7.86 -4.64
N LYS A 8 -8.93 -6.58 -4.99
CA LYS A 8 -8.27 -5.61 -4.10
C LYS A 8 -9.11 -5.50 -2.83
N ARG A 9 -8.70 -6.21 -1.78
CA ARG A 9 -9.43 -6.20 -0.49
C ARG A 9 -9.72 -4.75 -0.10
N ASP A 10 -10.98 -4.44 0.14
CA ASP A 10 -11.36 -3.09 0.54
C ASP A 10 -11.04 -2.87 2.01
N ILE A 11 -10.10 -1.96 2.27
CA ILE A 11 -9.66 -1.59 3.61
C ILE A 11 -10.80 -1.05 4.48
N VAL A 12 -11.78 -0.36 3.89
CA VAL A 12 -12.93 0.20 4.61
C VAL A 12 -13.85 -0.92 5.08
N SER A 13 -14.12 -1.90 4.22
CA SER A 13 -14.94 -3.08 4.57
C SER A 13 -14.30 -3.90 5.69
N ILE A 14 -12.98 -4.14 5.63
CA ILE A 14 -12.24 -4.83 6.70
C ILE A 14 -12.35 -4.05 8.02
N ALA A 15 -12.10 -2.75 7.99
CA ALA A 15 -12.16 -1.92 9.19
C ALA A 15 -13.57 -1.86 9.78
N LYS A 16 -14.63 -1.77 8.96
CA LYS A 16 -16.01 -1.82 9.45
C LYS A 16 -16.36 -3.18 10.08
N LYS A 17 -15.90 -4.30 9.46
CA LYS A 17 -16.12 -5.66 9.98
C LYS A 17 -15.55 -5.80 11.40
N HIS A 18 -14.32 -5.37 11.63
CA HIS A 18 -13.62 -5.65 12.89
C HIS A 18 -13.70 -4.53 13.93
N LEU A 19 -13.83 -3.27 13.52
CA LEU A 19 -13.88 -2.10 14.41
C LEU A 19 -15.30 -1.55 14.60
N GLY A 20 -16.27 -2.11 13.87
CA GLY A 20 -17.66 -1.69 13.89
C GLY A 20 -17.96 -0.50 12.98
N GLU A 21 -19.25 -0.35 12.70
CA GLU A 21 -19.82 0.71 11.87
C GLU A 21 -20.84 1.52 12.66
N GLU A 22 -20.84 2.83 12.45
CA GLU A 22 -21.84 3.75 12.99
C GLU A 22 -22.16 4.82 11.94
N ASN A 23 -23.44 4.96 11.57
CA ASN A 23 -23.91 5.90 10.56
C ASN A 23 -23.12 5.81 9.23
N GLY A 24 -22.85 4.60 8.75
CA GLY A 24 -22.11 4.35 7.52
C GLY A 24 -20.58 4.57 7.61
N LYS A 25 -20.06 4.93 8.78
CA LYS A 25 -18.65 5.24 9.01
C LYS A 25 -17.99 4.19 9.93
N ILE A 26 -16.69 4.00 9.78
CA ILE A 26 -15.90 3.22 10.73
C ILE A 26 -16.06 3.86 12.12
N LYS A 27 -16.51 3.08 13.11
CA LYS A 27 -16.80 3.57 14.46
C LYS A 27 -15.55 4.11 15.15
N ASN A 28 -14.41 3.43 15.03
CA ASN A 28 -13.14 3.87 15.61
C ASN A 28 -12.60 5.12 14.89
N GLY A 29 -12.55 6.25 15.58
CA GLY A 29 -12.16 7.56 15.03
C GLY A 29 -10.71 7.61 14.57
N PHE A 30 -9.79 6.95 15.27
CA PHE A 30 -8.37 6.89 14.90
C PHE A 30 -8.20 6.16 13.56
N TYR A 31 -8.69 4.94 13.44
CA TYR A 31 -8.60 4.18 12.19
C TYR A 31 -9.36 4.83 11.04
N ARG A 32 -10.48 5.47 11.32
CA ARG A 32 -11.20 6.25 10.30
C ARG A 32 -10.32 7.37 9.72
N SER A 33 -9.61 8.10 10.56
CA SER A 33 -8.69 9.16 10.14
C SER A 33 -7.52 8.61 9.32
N GLU A 34 -6.86 7.56 9.82
CA GLU A 34 -5.73 6.92 9.14
C GLU A 34 -6.11 6.36 7.76
N ILE A 35 -7.26 5.69 7.68
CA ILE A 35 -7.76 5.12 6.43
C ILE A 35 -8.19 6.23 5.46
N SER A 36 -8.81 7.31 5.93
CA SER A 36 -9.16 8.45 5.10
C SER A 36 -7.91 9.11 4.51
N SER A 37 -6.89 9.35 5.33
CA SER A 37 -5.59 9.88 4.88
C SER A 37 -4.94 8.98 3.83
N HIS A 38 -4.97 7.65 4.06
CA HIS A 38 -4.46 6.68 3.10
C HIS A 38 -5.22 6.75 1.76
N LYS A 39 -6.55 6.83 1.79
CA LYS A 39 -7.39 6.94 0.60
C LYS A 39 -7.14 8.21 -0.20
N ILE A 40 -6.94 9.34 0.48
CA ILE A 40 -6.58 10.62 -0.17
C ILE A 40 -5.25 10.46 -0.93
N LYS A 41 -4.23 9.86 -0.29
CA LYS A 41 -2.93 9.60 -0.91
C LYS A 41 -3.02 8.61 -2.08
N GLU A 42 -3.84 7.56 -1.96
CA GLU A 42 -4.13 6.60 -3.04
C GLU A 42 -4.71 7.31 -4.25
N HIS A 43 -5.69 8.19 -4.04
CA HIS A 43 -6.31 8.96 -5.11
C HIS A 43 -5.32 9.91 -5.79
N ALA A 44 -4.56 10.69 -5.02
CA ALA A 44 -3.54 11.60 -5.55
C ALA A 44 -2.46 10.85 -6.36
N PHE A 45 -2.03 9.68 -5.88
CA PHE A 45 -1.09 8.82 -6.59
C PHE A 45 -1.67 8.31 -7.92
N GLY A 46 -2.93 7.89 -7.91
CA GLY A 46 -3.65 7.48 -9.14
C GLY A 46 -3.72 8.58 -10.19
N LEU A 47 -4.01 9.82 -9.78
CA LEU A 47 -4.02 10.99 -10.66
C LEU A 47 -2.61 11.29 -11.22
N THR A 48 -1.57 11.14 -10.39
CA THR A 48 -0.18 11.34 -10.82
C THR A 48 0.25 10.29 -11.84
N LEU A 49 -0.11 9.03 -11.64
CA LEU A 49 0.11 7.96 -12.62
C LEU A 49 -0.60 8.22 -13.93
N LYS A 50 -1.87 8.65 -13.88
CA LYS A 50 -2.64 9.00 -15.09
C LYS A 50 -1.95 10.12 -15.86
N ARG A 51 -1.60 11.21 -15.19
CA ARG A 51 -0.89 12.33 -15.82
C ARG A 51 0.41 11.89 -16.50
N ALA A 52 1.22 11.09 -15.82
CA ALA A 52 2.47 10.59 -16.40
C ALA A 52 2.25 9.72 -17.65
N ASN A 53 1.18 8.93 -17.68
CA ASN A 53 0.80 8.15 -18.86
C ASN A 53 0.32 9.05 -20.01
N ASP A 54 -0.49 10.06 -19.71
CA ASP A 54 -1.03 11.01 -20.70
C ASP A 54 0.09 11.86 -21.34
N GLU A 55 1.15 12.17 -20.60
CA GLU A 55 2.34 12.90 -21.06
C GLU A 55 3.31 12.01 -21.89
N GLY A 56 2.90 10.80 -22.23
CA GLY A 56 3.65 9.88 -23.11
C GLY A 56 4.75 9.08 -22.43
N GLY A 57 4.67 8.92 -21.11
CA GLY A 57 5.41 7.92 -20.35
C GLY A 57 6.94 7.93 -20.56
N LYS A 58 7.59 9.09 -20.72
CA LYS A 58 9.07 9.18 -20.77
C LYS A 58 9.65 8.83 -19.39
N ALA A 59 9.63 7.56 -19.13
CA ALA A 59 9.35 6.91 -17.87
C ALA A 59 10.58 6.50 -17.05
N SER A 60 11.80 6.83 -17.35
CA SER A 60 12.91 6.25 -16.58
C SER A 60 13.09 6.93 -15.21
N ALA A 61 12.95 8.25 -15.16
CA ALA A 61 13.09 9.02 -13.92
C ALA A 61 11.86 8.87 -13.01
N THR A 62 10.68 8.99 -13.60
CA THR A 62 9.39 8.88 -12.90
C THR A 62 9.10 7.45 -12.41
N ALA A 63 9.62 6.43 -13.10
CA ALA A 63 9.45 5.03 -12.71
C ALA A 63 10.02 4.72 -11.32
N SER A 64 11.18 5.29 -10.97
CA SER A 64 11.78 5.12 -9.64
C SER A 64 10.92 5.74 -8.53
N MET A 65 10.34 6.91 -8.78
CA MET A 65 9.41 7.56 -7.86
C MET A 65 8.14 6.73 -7.69
N PHE A 66 7.57 6.21 -8.78
CA PHE A 66 6.36 5.39 -8.73
C PHE A 66 6.61 4.06 -8.02
N LYS A 67 7.76 3.43 -8.28
CA LYS A 67 8.14 2.21 -7.58
C LYS A 67 8.27 2.47 -6.09
N LEU A 68 9.02 3.47 -5.67
CA LEU A 68 9.24 3.81 -4.27
C LEU A 68 7.92 4.13 -3.56
N TYR A 69 7.17 5.10 -4.07
CA TYR A 69 5.92 5.54 -3.46
C TYR A 69 4.85 4.45 -3.46
N GLY A 70 4.66 3.76 -4.58
CA GLY A 70 3.67 2.69 -4.71
C GLY A 70 3.94 1.52 -3.77
N THR A 71 5.22 1.16 -3.59
CA THR A 71 5.63 0.12 -2.66
C THR A 71 5.32 0.49 -1.21
N GLU A 72 5.73 1.68 -0.77
CA GLU A 72 5.48 2.15 0.60
C GLU A 72 3.97 2.32 0.86
N HIS A 73 3.24 2.82 -0.12
CA HIS A 73 1.79 2.95 -0.03
C HIS A 73 1.08 1.59 0.09
N ASN A 74 1.52 0.59 -0.67
CA ASN A 74 0.99 -0.78 -0.57
C ASN A 74 1.30 -1.44 0.78
N LYS A 75 2.51 -1.25 1.32
CA LYS A 75 2.87 -1.71 2.66
C LYS A 75 1.97 -1.08 3.72
N LYS A 76 1.81 0.25 3.69
CA LYS A 76 0.95 0.98 4.64
C LYS A 76 -0.51 0.52 4.55
N ARG A 77 -1.00 0.25 3.36
CA ARG A 77 -2.35 -0.29 3.16
C ARG A 77 -2.56 -1.62 3.89
N HIS A 78 -1.63 -2.55 3.74
CA HIS A 78 -1.72 -3.85 4.40
C HIS A 78 -1.50 -3.75 5.92
N GLU A 79 -0.64 -2.85 6.37
CA GLU A 79 -0.48 -2.56 7.80
C GLU A 79 -1.77 -2.06 8.44
N LEU A 80 -2.48 -1.14 7.77
CA LEU A 80 -3.76 -0.64 8.25
C LEU A 80 -4.83 -1.74 8.28
N MET A 81 -4.87 -2.63 7.28
CA MET A 81 -5.80 -3.74 7.26
C MET A 81 -5.54 -4.74 8.40
N VAL A 82 -4.27 -5.14 8.59
CA VAL A 82 -3.87 -6.04 9.69
C VAL A 82 -4.17 -5.41 11.05
N ALA A 83 -3.79 -4.14 11.23
CA ALA A 83 -4.04 -3.43 12.50
C ALA A 83 -5.54 -3.27 12.80
N ALA A 84 -6.36 -2.98 11.78
CA ALA A 84 -7.81 -2.90 11.94
C ALA A 84 -8.47 -4.25 12.26
N SER A 85 -7.86 -5.36 11.84
CA SER A 85 -8.35 -6.72 12.12
C SER A 85 -8.05 -7.22 13.53
N GLY A 86 -7.25 -6.48 14.33
CA GLY A 86 -6.89 -6.87 15.70
C GLY A 86 -6.21 -8.24 15.74
N ILE A 87 -6.69 -9.13 16.61
CA ILE A 87 -6.12 -10.48 16.75
C ILE A 87 -6.20 -11.31 15.45
N ASN A 88 -7.23 -11.10 14.64
CA ASN A 88 -7.37 -11.78 13.36
C ASN A 88 -6.28 -11.36 12.34
N GLY A 89 -5.70 -10.17 12.52
CA GLY A 89 -4.62 -9.66 11.68
C GLY A 89 -3.27 -10.38 11.84
N VAL A 90 -3.13 -11.26 12.86
CA VAL A 90 -1.94 -12.09 13.07
C VAL A 90 -2.22 -13.58 12.83
N ALA A 91 -3.40 -13.93 12.31
CA ALA A 91 -3.80 -15.29 12.00
C ALA A 91 -2.87 -15.88 10.92
N TRP A 92 -2.25 -17.02 11.21
CA TRP A 92 -1.37 -17.72 10.27
C TRP A 92 -1.93 -19.07 9.85
N ASP A 93 -2.43 -19.82 10.83
CA ASP A 93 -3.00 -21.15 10.72
C ASP A 93 -4.06 -21.34 11.80
N GLY A 94 -4.73 -22.51 11.82
CA GLY A 94 -5.77 -22.83 12.79
C GLY A 94 -7.18 -22.70 12.20
N ASP A 95 -8.09 -23.55 12.71
CA ASP A 95 -9.48 -23.62 12.27
C ASP A 95 -10.36 -22.50 12.88
N GLU A 96 -9.86 -21.83 13.92
CA GLU A 96 -10.52 -20.72 14.60
C GLU A 96 -10.50 -19.40 13.79
N PHE A 97 -9.65 -19.31 12.75
CA PHE A 97 -9.54 -18.13 11.89
C PHE A 97 -10.09 -18.38 10.49
N GLU A 98 -10.77 -17.38 9.95
CA GLU A 98 -11.22 -17.42 8.56
C GLU A 98 -10.02 -17.43 7.60
N ASP A 99 -10.16 -18.09 6.45
CA ASP A 99 -9.12 -18.10 5.41
C ASP A 99 -8.75 -16.70 4.91
N ASN A 100 -9.71 -15.78 4.90
CA ASN A 100 -9.48 -14.38 4.55
C ASN A 100 -8.52 -13.69 5.52
N ASP A 101 -8.58 -13.99 6.82
CA ASP A 101 -7.70 -13.42 7.84
C ASP A 101 -6.28 -13.98 7.68
N LYS A 102 -6.15 -15.30 7.57
CA LYS A 102 -4.87 -15.98 7.28
C LYS A 102 -4.21 -15.45 6.00
N ASN A 103 -4.98 -15.27 4.94
CA ASN A 103 -4.49 -14.72 3.68
C ASN A 103 -4.14 -13.23 3.77
N LEU A 104 -4.79 -12.46 4.64
CA LEU A 104 -4.44 -11.07 4.89
C LEU A 104 -3.06 -10.96 5.55
N THR A 105 -2.81 -11.76 6.58
CA THR A 105 -1.52 -11.82 7.28
C THR A 105 -0.38 -12.20 6.32
N ARG A 106 -0.58 -13.24 5.51
CA ARG A 106 0.39 -13.67 4.49
C ARG A 106 0.66 -12.59 3.46
N ALA A 107 -0.39 -11.92 2.97
CA ALA A 107 -0.26 -10.82 2.03
C ALA A 107 0.51 -9.64 2.62
N TRP A 108 0.24 -9.27 3.88
CA TRP A 108 0.98 -8.23 4.59
C TRP A 108 2.47 -8.54 4.66
N LEU A 109 2.84 -9.75 5.10
CA LEU A 109 4.25 -10.17 5.15
C LEU A 109 4.89 -10.15 3.77
N ARG A 110 4.18 -10.60 2.72
CA ARG A 110 4.66 -10.55 1.34
C ARG A 110 4.99 -9.14 0.87
N THR A 111 4.22 -8.12 1.32
CA THR A 111 4.50 -6.72 0.94
C THR A 111 5.86 -6.22 1.41
N LYS A 112 6.47 -6.82 2.44
CA LYS A 112 7.82 -6.43 2.91
C LYS A 112 8.88 -6.68 1.83
N GLY A 113 8.72 -7.74 1.03
CA GLY A 113 9.56 -8.01 -0.14
C GLY A 113 9.48 -6.95 -1.23
N ASN A 114 8.36 -6.23 -1.34
CA ASN A 114 8.20 -5.19 -2.36
C ASN A 114 9.23 -4.04 -2.22
N SER A 115 9.73 -3.76 -1.01
CA SER A 115 10.77 -2.75 -0.79
C SER A 115 12.15 -3.17 -1.29
N ILE A 116 12.33 -4.45 -1.59
CA ILE A 116 13.62 -5.04 -2.02
C ILE A 116 13.59 -5.32 -3.51
N GLU A 117 12.47 -5.83 -4.03
CA GLU A 117 12.27 -6.20 -5.44
C GLU A 117 12.41 -4.99 -6.37
N GLY A 118 13.07 -5.18 -7.51
CA GLY A 118 13.25 -4.13 -8.50
C GLY A 118 14.11 -2.95 -8.04
N GLY A 119 14.98 -3.17 -7.06
CA GLY A 119 15.83 -2.17 -6.41
C GLY A 119 15.26 -1.70 -5.07
N THR A 120 16.11 -1.66 -4.04
CA THR A 120 15.70 -1.21 -2.70
C THR A 120 15.25 0.24 -2.68
N SER A 121 14.59 0.65 -1.60
CA SER A 121 14.18 2.06 -1.41
C SER A 121 15.37 3.01 -1.51
N GLU A 122 16.54 2.64 -0.94
CA GLU A 122 17.78 3.41 -1.00
C GLU A 122 18.31 3.54 -2.44
N VAL A 123 18.25 2.46 -3.21
CA VAL A 123 18.65 2.47 -4.63
C VAL A 123 17.71 3.39 -5.42
N GLN A 124 16.40 3.34 -5.19
CA GLN A 124 15.44 4.22 -5.85
C GLN A 124 15.67 5.69 -5.48
N LEU A 125 15.94 5.99 -4.21
CA LEU A 125 16.28 7.34 -3.76
C LEU A 125 17.57 7.85 -4.42
N ASN A 126 18.60 7.01 -4.55
CA ASN A 126 19.82 7.37 -5.27
C ASN A 126 19.57 7.66 -6.76
N VAL A 127 18.71 6.88 -7.42
CA VAL A 127 18.33 7.14 -8.81
C VAL A 127 17.58 8.46 -8.93
N ILE A 128 16.61 8.71 -8.03
CA ILE A 128 15.84 9.97 -8.01
C ILE A 128 16.80 11.15 -7.78
N SER A 129 17.64 11.07 -6.77
CA SER A 129 18.62 12.12 -6.42
C SER A 129 19.50 12.49 -7.61
N LYS A 130 20.13 11.50 -8.25
CA LYS A 130 21.13 11.72 -9.30
C LYS A 130 20.51 12.02 -10.66
N ARG A 131 19.51 11.23 -11.07
CA ARG A 131 18.96 11.27 -12.43
C ARG A 131 17.75 12.17 -12.61
N VAL A 132 16.98 12.39 -11.54
CA VAL A 132 15.78 13.24 -11.57
C VAL A 132 16.11 14.64 -11.09
N LEU A 133 16.76 14.75 -9.92
CA LEU A 133 17.06 16.04 -9.29
C LEU A 133 18.44 16.60 -9.67
N GLY A 134 19.31 15.81 -10.28
CA GLY A 134 20.65 16.27 -10.68
C GLY A 134 21.55 16.64 -9.50
N LEU A 135 21.33 16.06 -8.32
CA LEU A 135 22.12 16.35 -7.14
C LEU A 135 23.53 15.75 -7.26
N PRO A 136 24.57 16.42 -6.70
CA PRO A 136 25.93 15.93 -6.76
C PRO A 136 26.09 14.57 -6.08
N SER A 137 26.94 13.71 -6.67
CA SER A 137 27.36 12.46 -6.03
C SER A 137 28.44 12.77 -5.00
N GLN A 138 28.29 12.28 -3.80
CA GLN A 138 29.41 12.21 -2.84
C GLN A 138 30.35 11.11 -3.25
#